data_65e1fe2f5093cfe88890181300e8f076
#
_entry.id   65e1fe2f5093cfe88890181300e8f076
#
_cell.length_a   1.000
_cell.length_b   1.000
_cell.length_c   1.000
_cell.angle_alpha   90.00
_cell.angle_beta   90.00
_cell.angle_gamma   90.00
#
_symmetry.space_group_name_H-M   'P 1'
#
loop_
_entity.id
_entity.type
_entity.pdbx_description
1 polymer ?
#
loop_
_entity_poly.entity_id
_entity_poly.type
_entity_poly.pdbx_seq_one_letter_code
_entity_poly.pdbx_strand_id
1 'polypeptide(L)'
;MTQRPSKHTVTENESSTGEESLQRGLSYRHIQLIAIGGAIGTGLFLGSAKTISLTGPSIVFVYAIIGIIIYFVLRAMGEILLSNPKYKSFTDFVSDILGTRAGFFVGWSYWFFWVTTGIADVLAITDYTHYWFPELPSFIPALIVIGALLALNLPSVKNFGEIEFWFAMVKIVSILALIAVGAVMVVFGFTSPDGTVSSITHLWDRPGPSGNGVFIHGLTGFLGAFQIALFAFVGAELVGTAVAETKNPERTLPRAINAVPLRMVLFYVLPLSAILAVTPWDKLDLNMSPFVGMFSLAGVSIAASLINFVVLTSATSSANSGIFSTSRMVYGLAEDGNAPSFLKKLSKNGVPTNALYLTTVLLLFSLVMLAFGRELLEAFTVVTSVASIMGIFTWSMILVSYLVYRKKFSKRHEASQYKMPFGRTMSWVGLVFFALMIYALSLQPETGLALALSPIWFIGVELGYEIMVRRHARKRLLAESARAETK
;
A
#
# COMPACT_ATOMS: atom_id res chain seq x y z
N MET A 1 -68.21 20.84 8.39
CA MET A 1 -67.92 19.59 7.61
C MET A 1 -66.63 19.82 6.85
N THR A 2 -65.49 19.38 7.40
CA THR A 2 -64.14 19.51 6.86
C THR A 2 -63.58 18.10 6.69
N GLN A 3 -63.49 17.65 5.45
CA GLN A 3 -62.89 16.36 5.08
C GLN A 3 -61.38 16.44 5.21
N ARG A 4 -60.77 15.50 5.95
CA ARG A 4 -59.33 15.20 5.98
C ARG A 4 -58.99 14.36 4.75
N PRO A 5 -57.85 14.61 4.06
CA PRO A 5 -57.37 13.70 3.04
C PRO A 5 -56.68 12.48 3.67
N SER A 6 -56.99 11.31 3.11
CA SER A 6 -56.45 10.00 3.46
C SER A 6 -54.95 9.90 3.13
N LYS A 7 -54.17 9.40 4.10
CA LYS A 7 -52.80 8.94 3.88
C LYS A 7 -52.83 7.68 3.00
N HIS A 8 -52.38 7.80 1.76
CA HIS A 8 -51.93 6.64 0.98
C HIS A 8 -50.60 6.17 1.52
N THR A 9 -50.61 5.07 2.23
CA THR A 9 -49.45 4.25 2.53
C THR A 9 -49.06 3.56 1.22
N VAL A 10 -48.00 4.06 0.58
CA VAL A 10 -47.32 3.33 -0.48
C VAL A 10 -46.50 2.26 0.22
N THR A 11 -46.99 1.04 0.21
CA THR A 11 -46.19 -0.15 0.49
C THR A 11 -45.27 -0.37 -0.72
N GLU A 12 -44.04 0.09 -0.63
CA GLU A 12 -42.95 -0.35 -1.53
C GLU A 12 -42.67 -1.82 -1.24
N ASN A 13 -43.26 -2.66 -2.07
CA ASN A 13 -42.91 -4.07 -2.19
C ASN A 13 -41.58 -4.12 -2.98
N GLU A 14 -40.47 -3.87 -2.33
CA GLU A 14 -39.17 -4.24 -2.87
C GLU A 14 -39.02 -5.77 -2.81
N SER A 15 -39.42 -6.42 -3.90
CA SER A 15 -38.94 -7.76 -4.22
C SER A 15 -37.44 -7.67 -4.55
N SER A 16 -36.62 -7.68 -3.50
CA SER A 16 -35.20 -7.86 -3.62
C SER A 16 -34.94 -9.28 -4.14
N THR A 17 -34.73 -9.41 -5.43
CA THR A 17 -33.92 -10.49 -5.97
C THR A 17 -32.58 -10.41 -5.25
N GLY A 18 -32.25 -11.40 -4.42
CA GLY A 18 -31.08 -11.42 -3.57
C GLY A 18 -29.79 -11.52 -4.39
N GLU A 19 -29.37 -10.42 -4.98
CA GLU A 19 -27.99 -10.26 -5.46
C GLU A 19 -27.09 -10.10 -4.22
N GLU A 20 -26.29 -11.12 -3.97
CA GLU A 20 -25.23 -11.08 -2.96
C GLU A 20 -24.25 -9.94 -3.34
N SER A 21 -24.28 -8.84 -2.59
CA SER A 21 -23.43 -7.67 -2.81
C SER A 21 -22.51 -7.41 -1.62
N LEU A 22 -21.39 -6.73 -1.87
CA LEU A 22 -20.48 -6.29 -0.81
C LEU A 22 -21.19 -5.35 0.18
N GLN A 23 -20.98 -5.54 1.48
CA GLN A 23 -21.66 -4.77 2.52
C GLN A 23 -20.95 -3.44 2.80
N ARG A 24 -21.70 -2.33 2.84
CA ARG A 24 -21.22 -0.99 3.26
C ARG A 24 -21.09 -0.92 4.79
N GLY A 25 -20.04 -1.54 5.34
CA GLY A 25 -19.81 -1.65 6.79
C GLY A 25 -18.83 -0.63 7.38
N LEU A 26 -18.01 0.05 6.54
CA LEU A 26 -16.95 0.93 7.02
C LEU A 26 -17.46 2.33 7.37
N SER A 27 -17.16 2.78 8.60
CA SER A 27 -17.42 4.14 9.06
C SER A 27 -16.30 5.11 8.64
N TYR A 28 -16.56 6.43 8.76
CA TYR A 28 -15.55 7.46 8.49
C TYR A 28 -14.23 7.23 9.26
N ARG A 29 -14.30 6.88 10.55
CA ARG A 29 -13.11 6.59 11.37
C ARG A 29 -12.30 5.42 10.82
N HIS A 30 -12.97 4.36 10.35
CA HIS A 30 -12.30 3.20 9.77
C HIS A 30 -11.52 3.57 8.51
N ILE A 31 -12.15 4.32 7.58
CA ILE A 31 -11.50 4.76 6.34
C ILE A 31 -10.28 5.65 6.61
N GLN A 32 -10.41 6.59 7.56
CA GLN A 32 -9.27 7.47 7.92
C GLN A 32 -8.09 6.66 8.46
N LEU A 33 -8.35 5.66 9.29
CA LEU A 33 -7.30 4.86 9.91
C LEU A 33 -6.78 3.76 8.99
N ILE A 34 -7.59 3.18 8.11
CA ILE A 34 -7.12 2.31 7.02
C ILE A 34 -6.15 3.09 6.12
N ALA A 35 -6.49 4.35 5.77
CA ALA A 35 -5.62 5.20 4.95
C ALA A 35 -4.31 5.62 5.66
N ILE A 36 -4.28 5.64 7.00
CA ILE A 36 -3.06 5.88 7.80
C ILE A 36 -2.32 4.56 8.03
N GLY A 37 -3.03 3.56 8.52
CA GLY A 37 -2.48 2.27 8.92
C GLY A 37 -1.89 1.48 7.75
N GLY A 38 -2.57 1.52 6.59
CA GLY A 38 -2.07 0.88 5.37
C GLY A 38 -0.80 1.54 4.82
N ALA A 39 -0.64 2.85 5.00
CA ALA A 39 0.55 3.56 4.54
C ALA A 39 1.77 3.41 5.49
N ILE A 40 1.56 3.07 6.76
CA ILE A 40 2.63 2.86 7.73
C ILE A 40 2.88 1.34 7.88
N GLY A 41 3.79 0.82 7.10
CA GLY A 41 4.12 -0.60 7.03
C GLY A 41 5.61 -0.90 7.18
N THR A 42 6.02 -2.07 6.77
CA THR A 42 7.39 -2.59 6.83
C THR A 42 8.40 -1.75 6.04
N GLY A 43 7.97 -1.10 4.97
CA GLY A 43 8.82 -0.21 4.18
C GLY A 43 9.38 0.97 4.98
N LEU A 44 8.61 1.51 5.95
CA LEU A 44 9.12 2.52 6.86
C LEU A 44 9.99 1.90 7.96
N PHE A 45 9.51 0.87 8.64
CA PHE A 45 10.16 0.36 9.83
C PHE A 45 11.42 -0.46 9.54
N LEU A 46 11.39 -1.37 8.58
CA LEU A 46 12.55 -2.19 8.18
C LEU A 46 13.33 -1.53 7.04
N GLY A 47 12.64 -1.06 6.01
CA GLY A 47 13.26 -0.47 4.83
C GLY A 47 14.03 0.81 5.10
N SER A 48 13.74 1.55 6.18
CA SER A 48 14.44 2.78 6.51
C SER A 48 15.91 2.56 6.88
N ALA A 49 16.30 1.43 7.49
CA ALA A 49 17.68 1.10 7.80
C ALA A 49 18.54 1.09 6.52
N LYS A 50 18.12 0.29 5.53
CA LYS A 50 18.82 0.22 4.23
C LYS A 50 18.76 1.54 3.48
N THR A 51 17.64 2.27 3.55
CA THR A 51 17.49 3.59 2.92
C THR A 51 18.48 4.60 3.54
N ILE A 52 18.60 4.64 4.87
CA ILE A 52 19.56 5.51 5.57
C ILE A 52 21.00 5.14 5.19
N SER A 53 21.34 3.87 5.11
CA SER A 53 22.71 3.46 4.70
C SER A 53 23.09 3.93 3.30
N LEU A 54 22.12 4.07 2.39
CA LEU A 54 22.34 4.55 1.03
C LEU A 54 22.46 6.07 0.92
N THR A 55 21.72 6.81 1.73
CA THR A 55 21.56 8.24 1.50
C THR A 55 21.83 9.13 2.74
N GLY A 56 21.95 8.53 3.94
CA GLY A 56 22.13 9.26 5.18
C GLY A 56 20.97 10.21 5.49
N PRO A 57 21.25 11.40 6.03
CA PRO A 57 20.22 12.37 6.38
C PRO A 57 19.34 12.85 5.22
N SER A 58 19.80 12.75 3.96
CA SER A 58 18.98 13.10 2.80
C SER A 58 17.77 12.16 2.58
N ILE A 59 17.63 11.09 3.36
CA ILE A 59 16.42 10.27 3.42
C ILE A 59 15.15 11.11 3.63
N VAL A 60 15.24 12.18 4.42
CA VAL A 60 14.14 13.10 4.69
C VAL A 60 13.61 13.72 3.38
N PHE A 61 14.50 14.13 2.49
CA PHE A 61 14.11 14.65 1.18
C PHE A 61 13.57 13.57 0.26
N VAL A 62 14.12 12.34 0.30
CA VAL A 62 13.61 11.19 -0.47
C VAL A 62 12.13 10.96 -0.14
N TYR A 63 11.80 10.82 1.14
CA TYR A 63 10.42 10.59 1.58
C TYR A 63 9.51 11.80 1.29
N ALA A 64 10.00 13.03 1.45
CA ALA A 64 9.24 14.23 1.12
C ALA A 64 8.87 14.31 -0.37
N ILE A 65 9.82 14.02 -1.27
CA ILE A 65 9.60 14.04 -2.71
C ILE A 65 8.57 12.96 -3.11
N ILE A 66 8.75 11.72 -2.63
CA ILE A 66 7.80 10.63 -2.91
C ILE A 66 6.41 11.00 -2.43
N GLY A 67 6.30 11.50 -1.19
CA GLY A 67 5.01 11.86 -0.61
C GLY A 67 4.28 12.96 -1.38
N ILE A 68 5.00 13.95 -1.91
CA ILE A 68 4.44 14.98 -2.79
C ILE A 68 3.91 14.35 -4.08
N ILE A 69 4.67 13.47 -4.72
CA ILE A 69 4.24 12.80 -5.95
C ILE A 69 3.00 11.93 -5.68
N ILE A 70 3.03 11.09 -4.63
CA ILE A 70 1.90 10.24 -4.25
C ILE A 70 0.66 11.07 -3.91
N TYR A 71 0.81 12.22 -3.24
CA TYR A 71 -0.30 13.13 -3.00
C TYR A 71 -0.99 13.52 -4.32
N PHE A 72 -0.24 13.85 -5.37
CA PHE A 72 -0.82 14.21 -6.67
C PHE A 72 -1.45 12.99 -7.37
N VAL A 73 -0.86 11.80 -7.24
CA VAL A 73 -1.51 10.56 -7.72
C VAL A 73 -2.88 10.36 -7.06
N LEU A 74 -2.94 10.51 -5.74
CA LEU A 74 -4.18 10.37 -4.98
C LEU A 74 -5.19 11.48 -5.31
N ARG A 75 -4.73 12.70 -5.59
CA ARG A 75 -5.60 13.80 -6.06
C ARG A 75 -6.21 13.50 -7.43
N ALA A 76 -5.41 12.96 -8.37
CA ALA A 76 -5.90 12.52 -9.67
C ALA A 76 -6.94 11.41 -9.52
N MET A 77 -6.62 10.39 -8.74
CA MET A 77 -7.53 9.27 -8.44
C MET A 77 -8.84 9.74 -7.81
N GLY A 78 -8.75 10.61 -6.79
CA GLY A 78 -9.91 11.13 -6.08
C GLY A 78 -10.84 11.95 -6.97
N GLU A 79 -10.30 12.80 -7.85
CA GLU A 79 -11.09 13.56 -8.80
C GLU A 79 -11.88 12.66 -9.76
N ILE A 80 -11.21 11.63 -10.33
CA ILE A 80 -11.87 10.71 -11.26
C ILE A 80 -12.94 9.89 -10.54
N LEU A 81 -12.62 9.31 -9.38
CA LEU A 81 -13.58 8.51 -8.61
C LEU A 81 -14.85 9.29 -8.26
N LEU A 82 -14.71 10.56 -7.86
CA LEU A 82 -15.83 11.41 -7.50
C LEU A 82 -16.62 11.92 -8.74
N SER A 83 -16.06 11.82 -9.93
CA SER A 83 -16.72 12.26 -11.17
C SER A 83 -17.83 11.33 -11.64
N ASN A 84 -17.86 10.08 -11.15
CA ASN A 84 -18.86 9.10 -11.52
C ASN A 84 -19.12 8.12 -10.37
N PRO A 85 -20.30 8.18 -9.73
CA PRO A 85 -20.64 7.33 -8.58
C PRO A 85 -20.74 5.83 -8.90
N LYS A 86 -20.63 5.43 -10.17
CA LYS A 86 -20.57 4.02 -10.58
C LYS A 86 -19.18 3.41 -10.39
N TYR A 87 -18.14 4.23 -10.25
CA TYR A 87 -16.80 3.73 -10.00
C TYR A 87 -16.67 3.22 -8.56
N LYS A 88 -16.40 1.93 -8.42
CA LYS A 88 -16.17 1.25 -7.14
C LYS A 88 -14.71 1.30 -6.72
N SER A 89 -13.82 1.38 -7.74
CA SER A 89 -12.36 1.39 -7.56
C SER A 89 -11.67 2.11 -8.72
N PHE A 90 -10.35 2.25 -8.63
CA PHE A 90 -9.59 2.84 -9.74
C PHE A 90 -9.50 1.91 -10.97
N THR A 91 -9.70 0.60 -10.84
CA THR A 91 -9.76 -0.32 -11.99
C THR A 91 -10.94 -0.02 -12.89
N ASP A 92 -12.08 0.38 -12.31
CA ASP A 92 -13.30 0.70 -13.06
C ASP A 92 -13.08 1.93 -13.96
N PHE A 93 -12.52 2.99 -13.40
CA PHE A 93 -12.28 4.19 -14.22
C PHE A 93 -11.13 3.98 -15.23
N VAL A 94 -10.12 3.16 -14.91
CA VAL A 94 -9.08 2.81 -15.90
C VAL A 94 -9.73 2.06 -17.06
N SER A 95 -10.63 1.13 -16.78
CA SER A 95 -11.38 0.37 -17.79
C SER A 95 -12.26 1.27 -18.66
N ASP A 96 -13.00 2.21 -18.06
CA ASP A 96 -13.89 3.14 -18.78
C ASP A 96 -13.11 4.18 -19.62
N ILE A 97 -11.98 4.66 -19.12
CA ILE A 97 -11.20 5.73 -19.76
C ILE A 97 -10.23 5.19 -20.80
N LEU A 98 -9.46 4.14 -20.47
CA LEU A 98 -8.38 3.57 -21.28
C LEU A 98 -8.75 2.26 -21.99
N GLY A 99 -9.89 1.67 -21.65
CA GLY A 99 -10.39 0.41 -22.21
C GLY A 99 -10.20 -0.79 -21.31
N THR A 100 -11.01 -1.84 -21.55
CA THR A 100 -11.08 -3.08 -20.75
C THR A 100 -9.73 -3.78 -20.58
N ARG A 101 -8.88 -3.76 -21.62
CA ARG A 101 -7.52 -4.33 -21.54
C ARG A 101 -6.69 -3.63 -20.47
N ALA A 102 -6.70 -2.30 -20.44
CA ALA A 102 -5.98 -1.51 -19.44
C ALA A 102 -6.51 -1.77 -18.01
N GLY A 103 -7.84 -1.83 -17.85
CA GLY A 103 -8.46 -2.20 -16.57
C GLY A 103 -8.07 -3.60 -16.09
N PHE A 104 -8.03 -4.58 -17.00
CA PHE A 104 -7.57 -5.94 -16.71
C PHE A 104 -6.11 -5.94 -16.22
N PHE A 105 -5.22 -5.25 -16.94
CA PHE A 105 -3.81 -5.15 -16.56
C PHE A 105 -3.62 -4.50 -15.20
N VAL A 106 -4.31 -3.39 -14.94
CA VAL A 106 -4.20 -2.68 -13.66
C VAL A 106 -4.76 -3.52 -12.51
N GLY A 107 -5.90 -4.18 -12.72
CA GLY A 107 -6.53 -5.00 -11.69
C GLY A 107 -5.65 -6.16 -11.24
N TRP A 108 -5.13 -6.94 -12.18
CA TRP A 108 -4.26 -8.07 -11.88
C TRP A 108 -2.89 -7.64 -11.36
N SER A 109 -2.31 -6.55 -11.91
CA SER A 109 -1.02 -6.02 -11.42
C SER A 109 -1.13 -5.43 -10.01
N TYR A 110 -2.25 -4.79 -9.67
CA TYR A 110 -2.50 -4.32 -8.31
C TYR A 110 -2.72 -5.48 -7.31
N TRP A 111 -3.40 -6.55 -7.73
CA TRP A 111 -3.49 -7.75 -6.92
C TRP A 111 -2.10 -8.35 -6.67
N PHE A 112 -1.27 -8.49 -7.70
CA PHE A 112 0.10 -9.00 -7.58
C PHE A 112 1.00 -8.08 -6.74
N PHE A 113 0.82 -6.76 -6.86
CA PHE A 113 1.46 -5.75 -6.01
C PHE A 113 1.26 -6.06 -4.52
N TRP A 114 0.02 -6.35 -4.12
CA TRP A 114 -0.27 -6.67 -2.72
C TRP A 114 0.10 -8.08 -2.31
N VAL A 115 0.11 -9.04 -3.23
CA VAL A 115 0.68 -10.38 -2.96
C VAL A 115 2.16 -10.25 -2.62
N THR A 116 2.94 -9.52 -3.42
CA THR A 116 4.36 -9.30 -3.17
C THR A 116 4.59 -8.47 -1.91
N THR A 117 3.78 -7.45 -1.65
CA THR A 117 3.80 -6.70 -0.39
C THR A 117 3.53 -7.61 0.81
N GLY A 118 2.52 -8.46 0.74
CA GLY A 118 2.20 -9.41 1.80
C GLY A 118 3.33 -10.44 2.05
N ILE A 119 4.03 -10.88 1.00
CA ILE A 119 5.23 -11.73 1.14
C ILE A 119 6.34 -10.96 1.88
N ALA A 120 6.59 -9.70 1.53
CA ALA A 120 7.55 -8.84 2.23
C ALA A 120 7.18 -8.62 3.70
N ASP A 121 5.88 -8.41 3.98
CA ASP A 121 5.39 -8.25 5.35
C ASP A 121 5.58 -9.53 6.16
N VAL A 122 5.35 -10.74 5.59
CA VAL A 122 5.60 -12.02 6.26
C VAL A 122 7.09 -12.20 6.56
N LEU A 123 7.99 -11.84 5.64
CA LEU A 123 9.44 -11.87 5.86
C LEU A 123 9.85 -10.94 7.00
N ALA A 124 9.32 -9.72 7.01
CA ALA A 124 9.62 -8.75 8.07
C ALA A 124 9.07 -9.19 9.45
N ILE A 125 7.88 -9.76 9.51
CA ILE A 125 7.31 -10.30 10.76
C ILE A 125 8.18 -11.44 11.30
N THR A 126 8.71 -12.26 10.41
CA THR A 126 9.66 -13.33 10.76
C THR A 126 10.91 -12.75 11.40
N ASP A 127 11.51 -11.71 10.79
CA ASP A 127 12.66 -11.00 11.31
C ASP A 127 12.39 -10.39 12.69
N TYR A 128 11.27 -9.67 12.85
CA TYR A 128 10.87 -9.07 14.13
C TYR A 128 10.62 -10.12 15.22
N THR A 129 10.18 -11.33 14.86
CA THR A 129 9.98 -12.43 15.80
C THR A 129 11.31 -12.96 16.32
N HIS A 130 12.37 -12.99 15.49
CA HIS A 130 13.71 -13.41 15.88
C HIS A 130 14.35 -12.49 16.92
N TYR A 131 13.88 -11.24 17.06
CA TYR A 131 14.32 -10.36 18.16
C TYR A 131 14.12 -10.98 19.56
N TRP A 132 13.03 -11.74 19.76
CA TRP A 132 12.75 -12.42 21.03
C TRP A 132 13.13 -13.90 21.01
N PHE A 133 13.09 -14.52 19.84
CA PHE A 133 13.28 -15.96 19.64
C PHE A 133 14.29 -16.22 18.51
N PRO A 134 15.59 -15.91 18.70
CA PRO A 134 16.58 -16.00 17.64
C PRO A 134 16.78 -17.40 17.08
N GLU A 135 16.59 -18.44 17.94
CA GLU A 135 16.74 -19.85 17.55
C GLU A 135 15.48 -20.46 16.90
N LEU A 136 14.38 -19.70 16.78
CA LEU A 136 13.14 -20.21 16.23
C LEU A 136 13.26 -20.37 14.70
N PRO A 137 12.96 -21.57 14.13
CA PRO A 137 12.98 -21.75 12.67
C PRO A 137 12.05 -20.75 11.97
N SER A 138 12.54 -20.04 10.96
CA SER A 138 11.85 -18.93 10.29
C SER A 138 10.50 -19.30 9.68
N PHE A 139 10.30 -20.57 9.30
CA PHE A 139 9.01 -21.02 8.75
C PHE A 139 7.87 -21.04 9.79
N ILE A 140 8.19 -21.12 11.09
CA ILE A 140 7.17 -21.16 12.17
C ILE A 140 6.44 -19.83 12.28
N PRO A 141 7.11 -18.68 12.51
CA PRO A 141 6.42 -17.39 12.56
C PRO A 141 5.74 -17.06 11.23
N ALA A 142 6.33 -17.42 10.08
CA ALA A 142 5.71 -17.21 8.77
C ALA A 142 4.37 -17.95 8.64
N LEU A 143 4.30 -19.24 9.02
CA LEU A 143 3.04 -20.01 8.99
C LEU A 143 2.01 -19.49 9.98
N ILE A 144 2.44 -19.11 11.19
CA ILE A 144 1.54 -18.54 12.20
C ILE A 144 0.89 -17.26 11.69
N VAL A 145 1.67 -16.33 11.11
CA VAL A 145 1.12 -15.08 10.64
C VAL A 145 0.22 -15.26 9.41
N ILE A 146 0.56 -16.15 8.47
CA ILE A 146 -0.30 -16.45 7.32
C ILE A 146 -1.65 -17.02 7.79
N GLY A 147 -1.62 -17.95 8.74
CA GLY A 147 -2.84 -18.50 9.34
C GLY A 147 -3.65 -17.45 10.10
N ALA A 148 -3.00 -16.56 10.85
CA ALA A 148 -3.64 -15.45 11.54
C ALA A 148 -4.29 -14.45 10.57
N LEU A 149 -3.60 -14.07 9.49
CA LEU A 149 -4.12 -13.19 8.45
C LEU A 149 -5.37 -13.77 7.78
N LEU A 150 -5.37 -15.07 7.50
CA LEU A 150 -6.56 -15.75 7.00
C LEU A 150 -7.71 -15.69 8.00
N ALA A 151 -7.44 -16.02 9.27
CA ALA A 151 -8.44 -16.02 10.33
C ALA A 151 -9.03 -14.61 10.59
N LEU A 152 -8.23 -13.55 10.47
CA LEU A 152 -8.68 -12.16 10.64
C LEU A 152 -9.60 -11.70 9.51
N ASN A 153 -9.43 -12.20 8.29
CA ASN A 153 -10.19 -11.76 7.11
C ASN A 153 -11.48 -12.58 6.85
N LEU A 154 -11.64 -13.76 7.46
CA LEU A 154 -12.81 -14.62 7.25
C LEU A 154 -14.12 -14.11 7.89
N PRO A 155 -14.14 -13.46 9.08
CA PRO A 155 -15.39 -13.22 9.81
C PRO A 155 -16.30 -12.19 9.15
N SER A 156 -15.90 -10.92 9.03
CA SER A 156 -16.71 -9.85 8.45
C SER A 156 -15.95 -8.55 8.20
N VAL A 157 -16.48 -7.70 7.32
CA VAL A 157 -15.97 -6.35 7.02
C VAL A 157 -15.91 -5.46 8.26
N LYS A 158 -16.90 -5.56 9.16
CA LYS A 158 -16.95 -4.76 10.39
C LYS A 158 -15.82 -5.13 11.34
N ASN A 159 -15.56 -6.42 11.53
CA ASN A 159 -14.47 -6.91 12.39
C ASN A 159 -13.11 -6.47 11.84
N PHE A 160 -12.92 -6.56 10.52
CA PHE A 160 -11.72 -6.03 9.87
C PHE A 160 -11.51 -4.55 10.22
N GLY A 161 -12.56 -3.70 10.08
CA GLY A 161 -12.45 -2.28 10.36
C GLY A 161 -12.08 -1.96 11.81
N GLU A 162 -12.61 -2.69 12.79
CA GLU A 162 -12.28 -2.49 14.23
C GLU A 162 -10.85 -2.96 14.55
N ILE A 163 -10.39 -4.08 14.01
CA ILE A 163 -9.01 -4.58 14.20
C ILE A 163 -8.01 -3.58 13.60
N GLU A 164 -8.25 -3.12 12.37
CA GLU A 164 -7.39 -2.16 11.69
C GLU A 164 -7.36 -0.81 12.40
N PHE A 165 -8.49 -0.40 13.02
CA PHE A 165 -8.54 0.78 13.87
C PHE A 165 -7.52 0.69 15.02
N TRP A 166 -7.51 -0.41 15.76
CA TRP A 166 -6.59 -0.57 16.90
C TRP A 166 -5.13 -0.70 16.46
N PHE A 167 -4.87 -1.43 15.38
CA PHE A 167 -3.51 -1.50 14.82
C PHE A 167 -3.00 -0.11 14.40
N ALA A 168 -3.83 0.70 13.73
CA ALA A 168 -3.45 2.03 13.34
C ALA A 168 -3.21 2.96 14.56
N MET A 169 -4.03 2.86 15.60
CA MET A 169 -3.85 3.64 16.83
C MET A 169 -2.53 3.33 17.51
N VAL A 170 -2.18 2.05 17.63
CA VAL A 170 -0.89 1.62 18.22
C VAL A 170 0.29 2.20 17.44
N LYS A 171 0.27 2.13 16.09
CA LYS A 171 1.30 2.73 15.23
C LYS A 171 1.45 4.25 15.45
N ILE A 172 0.33 4.97 15.42
CA ILE A 172 0.30 6.44 15.58
C ILE A 172 0.88 6.85 16.90
N VAL A 173 0.41 6.26 18.01
CA VAL A 173 0.87 6.58 19.35
C VAL A 173 2.37 6.29 19.49
N SER A 174 2.84 5.17 18.97
CA SER A 174 4.25 4.78 19.05
C SER A 174 5.18 5.70 18.27
N ILE A 175 4.78 6.14 17.07
CA ILE A 175 5.58 7.09 16.28
C ILE A 175 5.61 8.46 16.96
N LEU A 176 4.49 8.93 17.49
CA LEU A 176 4.45 10.20 18.22
C LEU A 176 5.29 10.14 19.50
N ALA A 177 5.25 9.01 20.22
CA ALA A 177 6.11 8.78 21.38
C ALA A 177 7.60 8.77 20.99
N LEU A 178 7.95 8.13 19.87
CA LEU A 178 9.32 8.13 19.35
C LEU A 178 9.81 9.54 19.04
N ILE A 179 8.98 10.36 18.37
CA ILE A 179 9.33 11.76 18.06
C ILE A 179 9.55 12.54 19.35
N ALA A 180 8.66 12.39 20.33
CA ALA A 180 8.75 13.07 21.61
C ALA A 180 10.00 12.66 22.39
N VAL A 181 10.29 11.36 22.48
CA VAL A 181 11.49 10.83 23.16
C VAL A 181 12.75 11.29 22.44
N GLY A 182 12.80 11.22 21.11
CA GLY A 182 13.94 11.69 20.32
C GLY A 182 14.20 13.20 20.53
N ALA A 183 13.14 14.01 20.55
CA ALA A 183 13.25 15.46 20.84
C ALA A 183 13.80 15.71 22.25
N VAL A 184 13.32 14.98 23.26
CA VAL A 184 13.84 15.06 24.64
C VAL A 184 15.32 14.66 24.68
N MET A 185 15.72 13.56 24.05
CA MET A 185 17.11 13.11 24.02
C MET A 185 18.03 14.16 23.39
N VAL A 186 17.60 14.82 22.31
CA VAL A 186 18.38 15.87 21.63
C VAL A 186 18.47 17.12 22.50
N VAL A 187 17.34 17.57 23.12
CA VAL A 187 17.30 18.79 23.95
C VAL A 187 18.18 18.64 25.20
N PHE A 188 18.20 17.46 25.82
CA PHE A 188 19.00 17.21 27.01
C PHE A 188 20.40 16.65 26.73
N GLY A 189 20.81 16.53 25.46
CA GLY A 189 22.12 16.05 25.09
C GLY A 189 22.37 14.63 25.62
N PHE A 190 21.43 13.71 25.41
CA PHE A 190 21.57 12.32 25.84
C PHE A 190 22.84 11.71 25.25
N THR A 191 23.65 11.07 26.08
CA THR A 191 24.87 10.36 25.67
C THR A 191 24.59 8.86 25.62
N SER A 192 24.73 8.27 24.46
CA SER A 192 24.58 6.83 24.26
C SER A 192 25.76 6.05 24.89
N PRO A 193 25.62 4.73 25.12
CA PRO A 193 26.68 3.90 25.74
C PRO A 193 28.02 3.93 24.98
N ASP A 194 28.02 4.23 23.68
CA ASP A 194 29.23 4.38 22.85
C ASP A 194 29.85 5.80 22.91
N GLY A 195 29.33 6.66 23.78
CA GLY A 195 29.82 8.03 23.99
C GLY A 195 29.28 9.05 22.98
N THR A 196 28.35 8.68 22.09
CA THR A 196 27.74 9.61 21.12
C THR A 196 26.71 10.47 21.82
N VAL A 197 26.82 11.80 21.70
CA VAL A 197 25.86 12.77 22.25
C VAL A 197 24.81 13.08 21.21
N SER A 198 23.52 12.89 21.54
CA SER A 198 22.40 13.20 20.66
C SER A 198 22.37 14.68 20.28
N SER A 199 22.36 14.99 18.98
CA SER A 199 22.38 16.36 18.46
C SER A 199 21.64 16.46 17.13
N ILE A 200 20.95 17.58 16.93
CA ILE A 200 20.35 17.92 15.63
C ILE A 200 21.41 18.07 14.54
N THR A 201 22.68 18.36 14.90
CA THR A 201 23.78 18.53 13.96
C THR A 201 24.12 17.25 13.22
N HIS A 202 23.78 16.05 13.74
CA HIS A 202 23.95 14.77 13.07
C HIS A 202 23.27 14.71 11.71
N LEU A 203 22.32 15.60 11.43
CA LEU A 203 21.68 15.70 10.12
C LEU A 203 22.58 16.32 9.04
N TRP A 204 23.80 16.85 9.39
CA TRP A 204 24.72 17.46 8.41
C TRP A 204 26.21 17.44 8.79
N ASP A 205 26.58 17.14 10.04
CA ASP A 205 27.97 17.22 10.53
C ASP A 205 28.79 15.95 10.33
N ARG A 206 28.21 14.89 9.79
CA ARG A 206 28.88 13.59 9.54
C ARG A 206 29.06 13.34 8.05
N PRO A 207 30.19 13.81 7.45
CA PRO A 207 30.42 13.57 6.01
C PRO A 207 30.61 12.09 5.71
N GLY A 208 29.94 11.65 4.64
CA GLY A 208 30.13 10.31 4.08
C GLY A 208 31.24 10.27 3.02
N PRO A 209 31.34 9.18 2.25
CA PRO A 209 32.33 9.02 1.19
C PRO A 209 32.30 10.12 0.12
N SER A 210 31.20 10.82 -0.08
CA SER A 210 31.11 11.97 -0.99
C SER A 210 31.73 13.26 -0.42
N GLY A 211 32.17 13.28 0.83
CA GLY A 211 32.56 14.48 1.55
C GLY A 211 31.43 15.38 2.03
N ASN A 212 30.15 14.96 1.82
CA ASN A 212 28.97 15.71 2.20
C ASN A 212 28.22 15.03 3.37
N GLY A 213 27.83 15.80 4.39
CA GLY A 213 27.14 15.28 5.57
C GLY A 213 25.65 14.99 5.34
N VAL A 214 25.03 15.58 4.31
CA VAL A 214 23.62 15.36 3.96
C VAL A 214 23.46 14.29 2.88
N PHE A 215 24.26 14.37 1.80
CA PHE A 215 24.25 13.42 0.68
C PHE A 215 25.50 12.52 0.75
N ILE A 216 25.50 11.60 1.69
CA ILE A 216 26.71 10.83 2.09
C ILE A 216 27.36 10.04 0.95
N HIS A 217 26.60 9.51 0.01
CA HIS A 217 27.05 8.81 -1.19
C HIS A 217 26.72 9.60 -2.49
N GLY A 218 26.53 10.94 -2.37
CA GLY A 218 26.22 11.80 -3.50
C GLY A 218 24.88 11.47 -4.16
N LEU A 219 24.77 11.81 -5.45
CA LEU A 219 23.53 11.62 -6.22
C LEU A 219 23.17 10.14 -6.42
N THR A 220 24.15 9.26 -6.57
CA THR A 220 23.91 7.83 -6.80
C THR A 220 23.24 7.18 -5.58
N GLY A 221 23.76 7.44 -4.36
CA GLY A 221 23.14 6.96 -3.13
C GLY A 221 21.76 7.55 -2.90
N PHE A 222 21.60 8.85 -3.19
CA PHE A 222 20.33 9.53 -3.09
C PHE A 222 19.26 8.92 -4.01
N LEU A 223 19.60 8.64 -5.29
CA LEU A 223 18.69 8.00 -6.24
C LEU A 223 18.39 6.54 -5.86
N GLY A 224 19.41 5.78 -5.40
CA GLY A 224 19.24 4.39 -4.98
C GLY A 224 18.30 4.24 -3.78
N ALA A 225 18.23 5.24 -2.90
CA ALA A 225 17.36 5.24 -1.73
C ALA A 225 15.86 5.27 -2.07
N PHE A 226 15.48 5.83 -3.22
CA PHE A 226 14.07 5.95 -3.63
C PHE A 226 13.38 4.61 -3.80
N GLN A 227 14.09 3.56 -4.19
CA GLN A 227 13.51 2.24 -4.44
C GLN A 227 12.80 1.68 -3.20
N ILE A 228 13.51 1.60 -2.08
CA ILE A 228 12.94 1.08 -0.83
C ILE A 228 11.97 2.10 -0.21
N ALA A 229 12.29 3.39 -0.32
CA ALA A 229 11.43 4.45 0.16
C ALA A 229 10.07 4.50 -0.57
N LEU A 230 10.02 4.18 -1.88
CA LEU A 230 8.75 4.04 -2.62
C LEU A 230 7.88 2.95 -2.00
N PHE A 231 8.47 1.82 -1.62
CA PHE A 231 7.73 0.74 -0.96
C PHE A 231 7.08 1.19 0.36
N ALA A 232 7.67 2.13 1.07
CA ALA A 232 7.09 2.67 2.30
C ALA A 232 5.78 3.47 2.08
N PHE A 233 5.45 3.84 0.83
CA PHE A 233 4.20 4.53 0.48
C PHE A 233 3.12 3.59 -0.06
N VAL A 234 3.40 2.29 -0.14
CA VAL A 234 2.41 1.25 -0.46
C VAL A 234 1.26 1.33 0.53
N GLY A 235 0.03 1.28 0.01
CA GLY A 235 -1.18 1.39 0.83
C GLY A 235 -1.78 2.80 0.88
N ALA A 236 -1.06 3.83 0.45
CA ALA A 236 -1.66 5.18 0.35
C ALA A 236 -2.88 5.20 -0.60
N GLU A 237 -2.85 4.40 -1.66
CA GLU A 237 -3.95 4.26 -2.65
C GLU A 237 -5.13 3.41 -2.15
N LEU A 238 -5.02 2.70 -1.02
CA LEU A 238 -6.11 1.90 -0.45
C LEU A 238 -7.39 2.73 -0.20
N VAL A 239 -7.25 4.02 0.05
CA VAL A 239 -8.39 4.92 0.15
C VAL A 239 -9.26 4.90 -1.12
N GLY A 240 -8.67 4.63 -2.29
CA GLY A 240 -9.38 4.52 -3.56
C GLY A 240 -10.09 3.19 -3.78
N THR A 241 -9.63 2.10 -3.15
CA THR A 241 -10.30 0.79 -3.23
C THR A 241 -11.44 0.64 -2.22
N ALA A 242 -11.41 1.40 -1.13
CA ALA A 242 -12.43 1.39 -0.08
C ALA A 242 -13.65 2.28 -0.39
N VAL A 243 -13.68 2.96 -1.54
CA VAL A 243 -14.77 3.89 -1.90
C VAL A 243 -16.12 3.19 -1.98
N ALA A 244 -16.16 1.97 -2.54
CA ALA A 244 -17.40 1.19 -2.68
C ALA A 244 -18.05 0.83 -1.33
N GLU A 245 -17.25 0.68 -0.28
CA GLU A 245 -17.70 0.31 1.08
C GLU A 245 -17.83 1.54 2.01
N THR A 246 -17.58 2.75 1.48
CA THR A 246 -17.56 4.02 2.23
C THR A 246 -18.93 4.67 2.26
N LYS A 247 -19.36 5.10 3.46
CA LYS A 247 -20.51 6.01 3.61
C LYS A 247 -20.07 7.43 3.26
N ASN A 248 -20.79 8.13 2.36
CA ASN A 248 -20.52 9.50 1.93
C ASN A 248 -19.09 9.72 1.33
N PRO A 249 -18.73 9.04 0.24
CA PRO A 249 -17.38 9.14 -0.36
C PRO A 249 -17.01 10.57 -0.76
N GLU A 250 -17.99 11.41 -1.18
CA GLU A 250 -17.80 12.81 -1.55
C GLU A 250 -17.17 13.68 -0.45
N ARG A 251 -17.40 13.34 0.82
CA ARG A 251 -16.81 14.04 1.97
C ARG A 251 -15.59 13.33 2.53
N THR A 252 -15.61 12.00 2.52
CA THR A 252 -14.59 11.17 3.17
C THR A 252 -13.31 11.13 2.35
N LEU A 253 -13.42 10.91 1.03
CA LEU A 253 -12.27 10.79 0.13
C LEU A 253 -11.43 12.09 0.06
N PRO A 254 -12.00 13.29 -0.15
CA PRO A 254 -11.23 14.53 -0.11
C PRO A 254 -10.49 14.77 1.20
N ARG A 255 -11.13 14.49 2.34
CA ARG A 255 -10.49 14.67 3.65
C ARG A 255 -9.33 13.71 3.87
N ALA A 256 -9.49 12.43 3.44
CA ALA A 256 -8.43 11.44 3.55
C ALA A 256 -7.21 11.83 2.70
N ILE A 257 -7.43 12.24 1.46
CA ILE A 257 -6.35 12.63 0.54
C ILE A 257 -5.68 13.94 0.97
N ASN A 258 -6.44 14.95 1.36
CA ASN A 258 -5.87 16.25 1.78
C ASN A 258 -5.05 16.15 3.08
N ALA A 259 -5.25 15.12 3.88
CA ALA A 259 -4.45 14.88 5.08
C ALA A 259 -3.08 14.21 4.77
N VAL A 260 -2.85 13.72 3.55
CA VAL A 260 -1.62 12.99 3.18
C VAL A 260 -0.35 13.82 3.41
N PRO A 261 -0.25 15.11 3.01
CA PRO A 261 0.97 15.88 3.27
C PRO A 261 1.31 16.01 4.75
N LEU A 262 0.30 16.25 5.61
CA LEU A 262 0.51 16.32 7.05
C LEU A 262 0.96 14.96 7.62
N ARG A 263 0.35 13.87 7.17
CA ARG A 263 0.72 12.50 7.56
C ARG A 263 2.15 12.17 7.16
N MET A 264 2.57 12.59 5.96
CA MET A 264 3.93 12.40 5.50
C MET A 264 4.93 13.09 6.42
N VAL A 265 4.69 14.35 6.81
CA VAL A 265 5.57 15.04 7.74
C VAL A 265 5.59 14.34 9.09
N LEU A 266 4.43 14.02 9.66
CA LEU A 266 4.32 13.43 11.00
C LEU A 266 4.86 12.01 11.11
N PHE A 267 4.67 11.17 10.08
CA PHE A 267 4.95 9.73 10.19
C PHE A 267 6.20 9.28 9.43
N TYR A 268 6.79 10.13 8.59
CA TYR A 268 8.01 9.81 7.85
C TYR A 268 9.13 10.83 8.14
N VAL A 269 8.91 12.10 7.86
CA VAL A 269 9.95 13.13 7.98
C VAL A 269 10.40 13.31 9.42
N LEU A 270 9.48 13.58 10.34
CA LEU A 270 9.81 13.84 11.73
C LEU A 270 10.43 12.63 12.47
N PRO A 271 9.87 11.38 12.38
CA PRO A 271 10.48 10.26 13.09
C PRO A 271 11.87 9.91 12.55
N LEU A 272 12.08 9.95 11.21
CA LEU A 272 13.41 9.71 10.63
C LEU A 272 14.41 10.80 11.02
N SER A 273 13.97 12.06 11.06
CA SER A 273 14.82 13.16 11.57
C SER A 273 15.17 12.96 13.03
N ALA A 274 14.21 12.55 13.87
CA ALA A 274 14.43 12.28 15.29
C ALA A 274 15.43 11.12 15.50
N ILE A 275 15.26 10.02 14.77
CA ILE A 275 16.19 8.87 14.81
C ILE A 275 17.60 9.31 14.45
N LEU A 276 17.77 10.04 13.34
CA LEU A 276 19.09 10.49 12.87
C LEU A 276 19.73 11.56 13.76
N ALA A 277 18.92 12.37 14.46
CA ALA A 277 19.43 13.30 15.45
C ALA A 277 19.91 12.60 16.73
N VAL A 278 19.28 11.48 17.11
CA VAL A 278 19.72 10.66 18.25
C VAL A 278 20.90 9.77 17.88
N THR A 279 20.80 9.07 16.75
CA THR A 279 21.82 8.12 16.28
C THR A 279 22.32 8.54 14.91
N PRO A 280 23.59 8.98 14.77
CA PRO A 280 24.16 9.34 13.49
C PRO A 280 24.07 8.18 12.50
N TRP A 281 23.97 8.48 11.19
CA TRP A 281 23.76 7.49 10.13
C TRP A 281 24.84 6.39 10.10
N ASP A 282 26.09 6.72 10.46
CA ASP A 282 27.26 5.83 10.50
C ASP A 282 27.30 4.90 11.71
N LYS A 283 26.41 5.10 12.68
CA LYS A 283 26.28 4.31 13.90
C LYS A 283 25.02 3.44 13.94
N LEU A 284 24.19 3.52 12.90
CA LEU A 284 22.95 2.72 12.85
C LEU A 284 23.25 1.25 12.59
N ASP A 285 22.63 0.36 13.37
CA ASP A 285 22.63 -1.08 13.11
C ASP A 285 21.64 -1.38 11.97
N LEU A 286 22.17 -1.90 10.85
CA LEU A 286 21.40 -2.22 9.67
C LEU A 286 20.59 -3.52 9.82
N ASN A 287 20.92 -4.34 10.83
CA ASN A 287 20.23 -5.60 11.13
C ASN A 287 19.00 -5.40 12.05
N MET A 288 18.72 -4.15 12.42
CA MET A 288 17.61 -3.80 13.31
C MET A 288 16.83 -2.64 12.72
N SER A 289 15.52 -2.61 13.00
CA SER A 289 14.71 -1.42 12.70
C SER A 289 15.29 -0.19 13.43
N PRO A 290 15.58 0.94 12.75
CA PRO A 290 16.05 2.16 13.40
C PRO A 290 15.12 2.68 14.49
N PHE A 291 13.83 2.37 14.39
CA PHE A 291 12.82 2.70 15.39
C PHE A 291 13.04 1.91 16.70
N VAL A 292 13.41 0.65 16.60
CA VAL A 292 13.75 -0.21 17.76
C VAL A 292 15.11 0.19 18.31
N GLY A 293 16.10 0.42 17.43
CA GLY A 293 17.46 0.80 17.77
C GLY A 293 17.56 2.04 18.64
N MET A 294 16.75 3.09 18.34
CA MET A 294 16.75 4.32 19.14
C MET A 294 16.38 4.07 20.61
N PHE A 295 15.39 3.21 20.90
CA PHE A 295 15.00 2.87 22.27
C PHE A 295 15.99 1.91 22.94
N SER A 296 16.62 1.03 22.17
CA SER A 296 17.67 0.15 22.65
C SER A 296 18.88 0.94 23.14
N LEU A 297 19.29 1.98 22.39
CA LEU A 297 20.36 2.90 22.76
C LEU A 297 20.03 3.73 24.02
N ALA A 298 18.76 4.05 24.22
CA ALA A 298 18.31 4.73 25.45
C ALA A 298 18.46 3.86 26.72
N GLY A 299 18.92 2.60 26.59
CA GLY A 299 19.08 1.67 27.70
C GLY A 299 17.78 1.12 28.27
N VAL A 300 16.66 1.33 27.57
CA VAL A 300 15.33 0.90 28.00
C VAL A 300 14.93 -0.33 27.19
N SER A 301 15.45 -1.51 27.56
CA SER A 301 15.19 -2.78 26.85
C SER A 301 13.70 -3.13 26.75
N ILE A 302 12.90 -2.78 27.77
CA ILE A 302 11.44 -2.95 27.72
C ILE A 302 10.83 -2.06 26.62
N ALA A 303 11.28 -0.82 26.46
CA ALA A 303 10.79 0.06 25.40
C ALA A 303 11.19 -0.44 24.02
N ALA A 304 12.42 -0.94 23.83
CA ALA A 304 12.84 -1.54 22.58
C ALA A 304 11.98 -2.77 22.22
N SER A 305 11.72 -3.65 23.18
CA SER A 305 10.84 -4.81 22.99
C SER A 305 9.41 -4.40 22.66
N LEU A 306 8.87 -3.37 23.34
CA LEU A 306 7.54 -2.83 23.04
C LEU A 306 7.46 -2.25 21.63
N ILE A 307 8.46 -1.48 21.20
CA ILE A 307 8.50 -0.93 19.85
C ILE A 307 8.66 -2.04 18.79
N ASN A 308 9.46 -3.07 19.06
CA ASN A 308 9.54 -4.23 18.18
C ASN A 308 8.17 -4.92 18.00
N PHE A 309 7.39 -5.05 19.09
CA PHE A 309 6.01 -5.54 19.02
C PHE A 309 5.11 -4.62 18.18
N VAL A 310 5.25 -3.30 18.31
CA VAL A 310 4.51 -2.32 17.48
C VAL A 310 4.86 -2.48 16.02
N VAL A 311 6.13 -2.63 15.69
CA VAL A 311 6.61 -2.82 14.31
C VAL A 311 6.07 -4.12 13.72
N LEU A 312 6.08 -5.21 14.50
CA LEU A 312 5.49 -6.49 14.12
C LEU A 312 3.98 -6.36 13.85
N THR A 313 3.23 -5.73 14.75
CA THR A 313 1.79 -5.49 14.55
C THR A 313 1.52 -4.56 13.36
N SER A 314 2.44 -3.63 13.08
CA SER A 314 2.36 -2.77 11.90
C SER A 314 2.48 -3.55 10.60
N ALA A 315 3.43 -4.48 10.51
CA ALA A 315 3.57 -5.37 9.35
C ALA A 315 2.33 -6.25 9.17
N THR A 316 1.82 -6.81 10.28
CA THR A 316 0.59 -7.62 10.26
C THR A 316 -0.62 -6.83 9.77
N SER A 317 -0.78 -5.58 10.20
CA SER A 317 -1.84 -4.69 9.74
C SER A 317 -1.70 -4.32 8.26
N SER A 318 -0.47 -4.08 7.75
CA SER A 318 -0.21 -3.84 6.33
C SER A 318 -0.66 -5.02 5.48
N ALA A 319 -0.20 -6.24 5.80
CA ALA A 319 -0.60 -7.47 5.13
C ALA A 319 -2.13 -7.70 5.21
N ASN A 320 -2.74 -7.46 6.38
CA ASN A 320 -4.18 -7.61 6.60
C ASN A 320 -4.99 -6.68 5.69
N SER A 321 -4.63 -5.40 5.60
CA SER A 321 -5.27 -4.42 4.73
C SER A 321 -5.11 -4.76 3.24
N GLY A 322 -3.93 -5.27 2.85
CA GLY A 322 -3.65 -5.73 1.49
C GLY A 322 -4.53 -6.91 1.08
N ILE A 323 -4.59 -7.95 1.90
CA ILE A 323 -5.42 -9.15 1.67
C ILE A 323 -6.90 -8.76 1.59
N PHE A 324 -7.36 -7.90 2.49
CA PHE A 324 -8.73 -7.38 2.49
C PHE A 324 -9.07 -6.68 1.16
N SER A 325 -8.24 -5.73 0.74
CA SER A 325 -8.47 -4.94 -0.47
C SER A 325 -8.40 -5.78 -1.74
N THR A 326 -7.37 -6.62 -1.87
CA THR A 326 -7.13 -7.40 -3.09
C THR A 326 -8.13 -8.53 -3.27
N SER A 327 -8.60 -9.16 -2.21
CA SER A 327 -9.65 -10.17 -2.32
C SER A 327 -10.95 -9.59 -2.91
N ARG A 328 -11.29 -8.34 -2.56
CA ARG A 328 -12.44 -7.62 -3.13
C ARG A 328 -12.21 -7.18 -4.56
N MET A 329 -11.00 -6.78 -4.88
CA MET A 329 -10.65 -6.43 -6.26
C MET A 329 -10.74 -7.63 -7.19
N VAL A 330 -10.20 -8.78 -6.78
CA VAL A 330 -10.31 -10.03 -7.56
C VAL A 330 -11.77 -10.47 -7.70
N TYR A 331 -12.57 -10.31 -6.65
CA TYR A 331 -14.00 -10.53 -6.72
C TYR A 331 -14.67 -9.62 -7.75
N GLY A 332 -14.37 -8.30 -7.74
CA GLY A 332 -14.86 -7.36 -8.74
C GLY A 332 -14.44 -7.72 -10.17
N LEU A 333 -13.17 -8.07 -10.37
CA LEU A 333 -12.69 -8.56 -11.68
C LEU A 333 -13.47 -9.81 -12.13
N ALA A 334 -13.84 -10.69 -11.20
CA ALA A 334 -14.63 -11.86 -11.53
C ALA A 334 -16.08 -11.47 -11.87
N GLU A 335 -16.71 -10.52 -11.16
CA GLU A 335 -18.04 -9.99 -11.49
C GLU A 335 -18.07 -9.43 -12.91
N ASP A 336 -17.05 -8.66 -13.30
CA ASP A 336 -16.92 -8.08 -14.64
C ASP A 336 -16.53 -9.10 -15.72
N GLY A 337 -16.34 -10.38 -15.35
CA GLY A 337 -15.91 -11.44 -16.26
C GLY A 337 -14.42 -11.42 -16.58
N ASN A 338 -13.63 -10.59 -15.91
CA ASN A 338 -12.19 -10.40 -16.05
C ASN A 338 -11.35 -11.36 -15.19
N ALA A 339 -12.00 -12.25 -14.45
CA ALA A 339 -11.39 -13.33 -13.67
C ALA A 339 -12.27 -14.59 -13.69
N PRO A 340 -11.73 -15.77 -13.32
CA PRO A 340 -12.50 -17.01 -13.26
C PRO A 340 -13.72 -16.90 -12.33
N SER A 341 -14.85 -17.46 -12.77
CA SER A 341 -16.15 -17.32 -12.07
C SER A 341 -16.17 -17.92 -10.66
N PHE A 342 -15.31 -18.91 -10.35
CA PHE A 342 -15.23 -19.46 -9.00
C PHE A 342 -14.77 -18.44 -7.95
N LEU A 343 -14.12 -17.35 -8.38
CA LEU A 343 -13.68 -16.24 -7.50
C LEU A 343 -14.82 -15.30 -7.09
N LYS A 344 -16.03 -15.45 -7.67
CA LYS A 344 -17.25 -14.73 -7.27
C LYS A 344 -17.88 -15.25 -5.98
N LYS A 345 -17.36 -16.34 -5.39
CA LYS A 345 -17.99 -16.95 -4.22
C LYS A 345 -17.87 -16.03 -2.99
N LEU A 346 -19.01 -15.62 -2.46
CA LEU A 346 -19.13 -14.91 -1.18
C LEU A 346 -19.51 -15.88 -0.04
N SER A 347 -19.07 -15.56 1.16
CA SER A 347 -19.58 -16.17 2.39
C SER A 347 -20.93 -15.56 2.76
N LYS A 348 -21.63 -16.14 3.75
CA LYS A 348 -22.87 -15.56 4.33
C LYS A 348 -22.68 -14.13 4.85
N ASN A 349 -21.47 -13.73 5.17
CA ASN A 349 -21.12 -12.40 5.67
C ASN A 349 -20.58 -11.46 4.57
N GLY A 350 -20.74 -11.79 3.28
CA GLY A 350 -20.28 -10.99 2.14
C GLY A 350 -18.76 -10.95 1.96
N VAL A 351 -18.01 -11.95 2.46
CA VAL A 351 -16.57 -12.05 2.28
C VAL A 351 -16.25 -12.90 1.04
N PRO A 352 -15.40 -12.42 0.10
CA PRO A 352 -15.02 -13.15 -1.11
C PRO A 352 -14.00 -14.26 -0.79
N THR A 353 -14.49 -15.41 -0.31
CA THR A 353 -13.68 -16.48 0.28
C THR A 353 -12.67 -17.07 -0.67
N ASN A 354 -13.04 -17.37 -1.92
CA ASN A 354 -12.12 -17.99 -2.86
C ASN A 354 -11.02 -17.02 -3.32
N ALA A 355 -11.33 -15.74 -3.47
CA ALA A 355 -10.33 -14.70 -3.74
C ALA A 355 -9.39 -14.50 -2.54
N LEU A 356 -9.92 -14.57 -1.32
CA LEU A 356 -9.16 -14.53 -0.09
C LEU A 356 -8.18 -15.74 0.00
N TYR A 357 -8.66 -16.96 -0.23
CA TYR A 357 -7.80 -18.14 -0.24
C TYR A 357 -6.71 -18.06 -1.31
N LEU A 358 -7.04 -17.61 -2.53
CA LEU A 358 -6.07 -17.43 -3.59
C LEU A 358 -4.93 -16.51 -3.14
N THR A 359 -5.26 -15.33 -2.58
CA THR A 359 -4.26 -14.37 -2.11
C THR A 359 -3.43 -14.95 -0.97
N THR A 360 -4.08 -15.57 0.04
CA THR A 360 -3.38 -16.11 1.22
C THR A 360 -2.46 -17.28 0.88
N VAL A 361 -2.87 -18.18 -0.04
CA VAL A 361 -2.04 -19.31 -0.48
C VAL A 361 -0.75 -18.81 -1.14
N LEU A 362 -0.80 -17.71 -1.91
CA LEU A 362 0.40 -17.16 -2.52
C LEU A 362 1.39 -16.55 -1.51
N LEU A 363 0.93 -16.17 -0.32
CA LEU A 363 1.86 -15.76 0.75
C LEU A 363 2.78 -16.89 1.21
N LEU A 364 2.41 -18.16 0.98
CA LEU A 364 3.28 -19.30 1.24
C LEU A 364 4.57 -19.27 0.40
N PHE A 365 4.62 -18.45 -0.66
CA PHE A 365 5.85 -18.22 -1.40
C PHE A 365 6.95 -17.57 -0.54
N SER A 366 6.60 -16.89 0.54
CA SER A 366 7.56 -16.42 1.55
C SER A 366 8.39 -17.58 2.13
N LEU A 367 7.78 -18.77 2.34
CA LEU A 367 8.49 -19.96 2.82
C LEU A 367 9.54 -20.45 1.82
N VAL A 368 9.24 -20.33 0.52
CA VAL A 368 10.19 -20.65 -0.54
C VAL A 368 11.38 -19.71 -0.47
N MET A 369 11.13 -18.39 -0.30
CA MET A 369 12.20 -17.39 -0.14
C MET A 369 13.08 -17.70 1.08
N LEU A 370 12.48 -18.07 2.21
CA LEU A 370 13.20 -18.43 3.44
C LEU A 370 14.01 -19.73 3.28
N ALA A 371 13.52 -20.70 2.49
CA ALA A 371 14.19 -21.98 2.26
C ALA A 371 15.44 -21.88 1.39
N PHE A 372 15.54 -20.88 0.51
CA PHE A 372 16.72 -20.68 -0.34
C PHE A 372 17.95 -20.10 0.38
N GLY A 373 17.89 -19.93 1.71
CA GLY A 373 19.04 -19.57 2.55
C GLY A 373 19.59 -18.16 2.28
N ARG A 374 18.84 -17.29 1.60
CA ARG A 374 19.19 -15.88 1.46
C ARG A 374 19.00 -15.18 2.80
N GLU A 375 19.84 -14.19 3.07
CA GLU A 375 19.61 -13.31 4.21
C GLU A 375 18.23 -12.69 4.10
N LEU A 376 17.49 -12.58 5.21
CA LEU A 376 16.12 -12.05 5.25
C LEU A 376 16.01 -10.67 4.59
N LEU A 377 17.02 -9.82 4.80
CA LEU A 377 17.05 -8.48 4.22
C LEU A 377 17.23 -8.49 2.69
N GLU A 378 18.00 -9.44 2.13
CA GLU A 378 18.10 -9.60 0.67
C GLU A 378 16.77 -10.06 0.07
N ALA A 379 16.16 -11.09 0.65
CA ALA A 379 14.85 -11.57 0.20
C ALA A 379 13.78 -10.45 0.27
N PHE A 380 13.76 -9.69 1.36
CA PHE A 380 12.92 -8.52 1.53
C PHE A 380 13.17 -7.48 0.43
N THR A 381 14.45 -7.16 0.13
CA THR A 381 14.81 -6.17 -0.89
C THR A 381 14.35 -6.58 -2.29
N VAL A 382 14.51 -7.85 -2.68
CA VAL A 382 14.05 -8.34 -3.98
C VAL A 382 12.52 -8.25 -4.08
N VAL A 383 11.79 -8.74 -3.07
CA VAL A 383 10.33 -8.77 -3.08
C VAL A 383 9.74 -7.35 -3.06
N THR A 384 10.29 -6.45 -2.25
CA THR A 384 9.86 -5.03 -2.20
C THR A 384 10.19 -4.29 -3.50
N SER A 385 11.24 -4.70 -4.22
CA SER A 385 11.55 -4.14 -5.55
C SER A 385 10.48 -4.52 -6.57
N VAL A 386 10.04 -5.78 -6.60
CA VAL A 386 8.93 -6.21 -7.46
C VAL A 386 7.65 -5.46 -7.09
N ALA A 387 7.34 -5.34 -5.80
CA ALA A 387 6.19 -4.57 -5.33
C ALA A 387 6.27 -3.10 -5.78
N SER A 388 7.44 -2.45 -5.64
CA SER A 388 7.63 -1.06 -6.08
C SER A 388 7.40 -0.88 -7.58
N ILE A 389 7.85 -1.83 -8.42
CA ILE A 389 7.62 -1.79 -9.87
C ILE A 389 6.12 -1.87 -10.18
N MET A 390 5.38 -2.76 -9.53
CA MET A 390 3.93 -2.89 -9.69
C MET A 390 3.19 -1.66 -9.19
N GLY A 391 3.67 -1.04 -8.09
CA GLY A 391 3.16 0.23 -7.57
C GLY A 391 3.38 1.37 -8.56
N ILE A 392 4.59 1.53 -9.08
CA ILE A 392 4.91 2.51 -10.13
C ILE A 392 4.00 2.33 -11.34
N PHE A 393 3.79 1.10 -11.80
CA PHE A 393 2.87 0.82 -12.91
C PHE A 393 1.45 1.28 -12.56
N THR A 394 0.91 0.89 -11.41
CA THR A 394 -0.45 1.25 -10.98
C THR A 394 -0.63 2.76 -10.86
N TRP A 395 0.29 3.46 -10.19
CA TRP A 395 0.25 4.90 -10.01
C TRP A 395 0.42 5.66 -11.34
N SER A 396 1.26 5.13 -12.25
CA SER A 396 1.41 5.68 -13.60
C SER A 396 0.11 5.56 -14.39
N MET A 397 -0.59 4.40 -14.31
CA MET A 397 -1.86 4.20 -14.99
C MET A 397 -2.97 5.11 -14.46
N ILE A 398 -2.96 5.46 -13.17
CA ILE A 398 -3.86 6.46 -12.59
C ILE A 398 -3.59 7.85 -13.22
N LEU A 399 -2.32 8.27 -13.31
CA LEU A 399 -1.96 9.56 -13.93
C LEU A 399 -2.26 9.62 -15.41
N VAL A 400 -1.99 8.55 -16.17
CA VAL A 400 -2.35 8.44 -17.59
C VAL A 400 -3.85 8.52 -17.77
N SER A 401 -4.62 7.79 -16.93
CA SER A 401 -6.08 7.88 -16.94
C SER A 401 -6.56 9.30 -16.68
N TYR A 402 -5.92 10.02 -15.76
CA TYR A 402 -6.27 11.41 -15.48
C TYR A 402 -6.03 12.35 -16.66
N LEU A 403 -4.91 12.18 -17.36
CA LEU A 403 -4.62 12.97 -18.57
C LEU A 403 -5.66 12.75 -19.68
N VAL A 404 -6.06 11.49 -19.89
CA VAL A 404 -7.09 11.11 -20.86
C VAL A 404 -8.47 11.57 -20.41
N TYR A 405 -8.80 11.41 -19.11
CA TYR A 405 -10.05 11.86 -18.50
C TYR A 405 -10.31 13.34 -18.74
N ARG A 406 -9.33 14.19 -18.50
CA ARG A 406 -9.44 15.64 -18.76
C ARG A 406 -9.74 15.97 -20.22
N LYS A 407 -9.29 15.14 -21.16
CA LYS A 407 -9.52 15.35 -22.61
C LYS A 407 -10.85 14.72 -23.05
N LYS A 408 -11.11 13.47 -22.66
CA LYS A 408 -12.27 12.68 -23.10
C LYS A 408 -13.57 13.08 -22.38
N PHE A 409 -13.46 13.47 -21.10
CA PHE A 409 -14.59 13.81 -20.24
C PHE A 409 -14.49 15.25 -19.69
N SER A 410 -14.16 16.22 -20.55
CA SER A 410 -13.92 17.62 -20.15
C SER A 410 -15.08 18.21 -19.34
N LYS A 411 -16.34 17.93 -19.72
CA LYS A 411 -17.52 18.39 -18.95
C LYS A 411 -17.57 17.88 -17.52
N ARG A 412 -17.19 16.61 -17.28
CA ARG A 412 -17.10 16.04 -15.91
C ARG A 412 -15.97 16.69 -15.12
N HIS A 413 -14.81 16.91 -15.78
CA HIS A 413 -13.68 17.62 -15.17
C HIS A 413 -14.05 19.07 -14.80
N GLU A 414 -14.74 19.79 -15.67
CA GLU A 414 -15.16 21.18 -15.41
C GLU A 414 -16.14 21.28 -14.25
N ALA A 415 -17.08 20.32 -14.15
CA ALA A 415 -18.06 20.23 -13.06
C ALA A 415 -17.48 19.72 -11.75
N SER A 416 -16.28 19.15 -11.74
CA SER A 416 -15.67 18.60 -10.53
C SER A 416 -15.40 19.68 -9.48
N GLN A 417 -15.85 19.44 -8.25
CA GLN A 417 -15.54 20.28 -7.07
C GLN A 417 -14.20 19.93 -6.42
N TYR A 418 -13.64 18.76 -6.76
CA TYR A 418 -12.41 18.24 -6.18
C TYR A 418 -11.33 18.08 -7.24
N LYS A 419 -10.91 19.18 -7.87
CA LYS A 419 -9.89 19.17 -8.93
C LYS A 419 -8.49 18.97 -8.38
N MET A 420 -7.66 18.23 -9.13
CA MET A 420 -6.23 18.12 -8.86
C MET A 420 -5.53 19.45 -9.17
N PRO A 421 -4.83 20.07 -8.21
CA PRO A 421 -4.06 21.31 -8.46
C PRO A 421 -2.99 21.05 -9.54
N PHE A 422 -2.81 21.99 -10.48
CA PHE A 422 -1.83 21.88 -11.58
C PHE A 422 -1.93 20.57 -12.35
N GLY A 423 -3.12 19.95 -12.42
CA GLY A 423 -3.35 18.56 -12.78
C GLY A 423 -2.58 18.04 -13.98
N ARG A 424 -2.54 18.78 -15.14
CA ARG A 424 -1.78 18.35 -16.31
C ARG A 424 -0.27 18.33 -16.06
N THR A 425 0.27 19.38 -15.46
CA THR A 425 1.71 19.51 -15.18
C THR A 425 2.15 18.46 -14.17
N MET A 426 1.43 18.33 -13.05
CA MET A 426 1.77 17.37 -12.01
C MET A 426 1.61 15.91 -12.45
N SER A 427 0.69 15.62 -13.38
CA SER A 427 0.63 14.28 -13.96
C SER A 427 1.90 13.96 -14.78
N TRP A 428 2.40 14.90 -15.57
CA TRP A 428 3.64 14.70 -16.32
C TRP A 428 4.85 14.64 -15.38
N VAL A 429 4.92 15.51 -14.38
CA VAL A 429 5.99 15.46 -13.35
C VAL A 429 6.02 14.09 -12.68
N GLY A 430 4.85 13.55 -12.27
CA GLY A 430 4.75 12.22 -11.66
C GLY A 430 5.20 11.11 -12.61
N LEU A 431 4.79 11.15 -13.91
CA LEU A 431 5.19 10.15 -14.89
C LEU A 431 6.70 10.19 -15.17
N VAL A 432 7.29 11.38 -15.27
CA VAL A 432 8.75 11.54 -15.42
C VAL A 432 9.47 11.03 -14.15
N PHE A 433 8.97 11.36 -12.97
CA PHE A 433 9.51 10.85 -11.72
C PHE A 433 9.48 9.31 -11.70
N PHE A 434 8.38 8.66 -12.05
CA PHE A 434 8.28 7.20 -12.09
C PHE A 434 9.22 6.57 -13.14
N ALA A 435 9.39 7.22 -14.31
CA ALA A 435 10.38 6.79 -15.29
C ALA A 435 11.81 6.86 -14.75
N LEU A 436 12.16 7.94 -14.01
CA LEU A 436 13.44 8.05 -13.31
C LEU A 436 13.61 6.98 -12.24
N MET A 437 12.53 6.60 -11.54
CA MET A 437 12.59 5.52 -10.54
C MET A 437 12.83 4.16 -11.18
N ILE A 438 12.22 3.86 -12.32
CA ILE A 438 12.53 2.64 -13.09
C ILE A 438 14.01 2.61 -13.52
N TYR A 439 14.54 3.76 -13.96
CA TYR A 439 15.97 3.88 -14.26
C TYR A 439 16.82 3.65 -13.00
N ALA A 440 16.47 4.26 -11.86
CA ALA A 440 17.20 4.08 -10.60
C ALA A 440 17.24 2.61 -10.13
N LEU A 441 16.15 1.84 -10.34
CA LEU A 441 16.11 0.40 -10.08
C LEU A 441 17.12 -0.40 -10.89
N SER A 442 17.51 0.05 -12.08
CA SER A 442 18.52 -0.61 -12.92
C SER A 442 19.95 -0.41 -12.45
N LEU A 443 20.20 0.54 -11.52
CA LEU A 443 21.54 0.90 -11.06
C LEU A 443 22.11 -0.07 -10.01
N GLN A 444 21.25 -0.90 -9.39
CA GLN A 444 21.66 -1.83 -8.32
C GLN A 444 21.38 -3.27 -8.75
N PRO A 445 22.30 -4.24 -8.49
CA PRO A 445 22.14 -5.63 -8.95
C PRO A 445 20.85 -6.30 -8.43
N GLU A 446 20.53 -6.12 -7.14
CA GLU A 446 19.37 -6.75 -6.48
C GLU A 446 18.04 -6.27 -7.07
N THR A 447 17.93 -4.96 -7.29
CA THR A 447 16.73 -4.33 -7.86
C THR A 447 16.67 -4.50 -9.38
N GLY A 448 17.83 -4.57 -10.06
CA GLY A 448 17.93 -4.85 -11.48
C GLY A 448 17.40 -6.24 -11.86
N LEU A 449 17.61 -7.24 -10.99
CA LEU A 449 17.03 -8.57 -11.18
C LEU A 449 15.49 -8.52 -11.13
N ALA A 450 14.91 -7.82 -10.14
CA ALA A 450 13.47 -7.65 -10.04
C ALA A 450 12.91 -6.94 -11.28
N LEU A 451 13.61 -5.92 -11.78
CA LEU A 451 13.23 -5.21 -13.00
C LEU A 451 13.30 -6.12 -14.24
N ALA A 452 14.33 -6.94 -14.37
CA ALA A 452 14.50 -7.90 -15.48
C ALA A 452 13.42 -8.99 -15.49
N LEU A 453 12.93 -9.40 -14.32
CA LEU A 453 11.87 -10.40 -14.18
C LEU A 453 10.44 -9.82 -14.35
N SER A 454 10.24 -8.52 -14.14
CA SER A 454 8.93 -7.89 -14.22
C SER A 454 8.20 -8.05 -15.56
N PRO A 455 8.86 -8.05 -16.74
CA PRO A 455 8.19 -8.32 -18.00
C PRO A 455 7.49 -9.67 -18.06
N ILE A 456 7.97 -10.69 -17.33
CA ILE A 456 7.33 -12.01 -17.27
C ILE A 456 5.91 -11.89 -16.71
N TRP A 457 5.71 -11.05 -15.70
CA TRP A 457 4.39 -10.76 -15.16
C TRP A 457 3.47 -10.16 -16.23
N PHE A 458 3.92 -9.11 -16.91
CA PHE A 458 3.10 -8.43 -17.92
C PHE A 458 2.78 -9.32 -19.12
N ILE A 459 3.71 -10.17 -19.54
CA ILE A 459 3.47 -11.21 -20.57
C ILE A 459 2.42 -12.21 -20.07
N GLY A 460 2.52 -12.66 -18.83
CA GLY A 460 1.54 -13.57 -18.22
C GLY A 460 0.14 -12.95 -18.16
N VAL A 461 0.03 -11.68 -17.78
CA VAL A 461 -1.24 -10.94 -17.76
C VAL A 461 -1.81 -10.78 -19.17
N GLU A 462 -0.98 -10.50 -20.17
CA GLU A 462 -1.40 -10.40 -21.59
C GLU A 462 -1.96 -11.75 -22.07
N LEU A 463 -1.24 -12.84 -21.84
CA LEU A 463 -1.72 -14.16 -22.21
C LEU A 463 -3.05 -14.51 -21.52
N GLY A 464 -3.19 -14.13 -20.24
CA GLY A 464 -4.44 -14.26 -19.49
C GLY A 464 -5.59 -13.48 -20.13
N TYR A 465 -5.33 -12.24 -20.55
CA TYR A 465 -6.33 -11.43 -21.24
C TYR A 465 -6.78 -12.03 -22.58
N GLU A 466 -5.84 -12.47 -23.41
CA GLU A 466 -6.15 -13.12 -24.69
C GLU A 466 -6.98 -14.40 -24.51
N ILE A 467 -6.63 -15.25 -23.51
CA ILE A 467 -7.40 -16.45 -23.19
C ILE A 467 -8.83 -16.07 -22.77
N MET A 468 -8.99 -15.02 -21.99
CA MET A 468 -10.29 -14.56 -21.53
C MET A 468 -11.15 -14.04 -22.69
N VAL A 469 -10.58 -13.20 -23.57
CA VAL A 469 -11.27 -12.66 -24.75
C VAL A 469 -11.75 -13.79 -25.66
N ARG A 470 -10.89 -14.78 -25.92
CA ARG A 470 -11.25 -15.96 -26.73
C ARG A 470 -12.37 -16.78 -26.09
N ARG A 471 -12.36 -16.96 -24.76
CA ARG A 471 -13.44 -17.65 -24.02
C ARG A 471 -14.77 -16.91 -24.14
N HIS A 472 -14.78 -15.58 -24.02
CA HIS A 472 -15.99 -14.78 -24.18
C HIS A 472 -16.53 -14.82 -25.61
N ALA A 473 -15.67 -14.73 -26.64
CA ALA A 473 -16.05 -14.87 -28.02
C ALA A 473 -16.68 -16.23 -28.30
N ARG A 474 -16.06 -17.33 -27.82
CA ARG A 474 -16.60 -18.68 -27.97
C ARG A 474 -17.96 -18.85 -27.29
N LYS A 475 -18.16 -18.30 -26.09
CA LYS A 475 -19.46 -18.36 -25.40
C LYS A 475 -20.56 -17.61 -26.17
N ARG A 476 -20.23 -16.46 -26.79
CA ARG A 476 -21.19 -15.70 -27.62
C ARG A 476 -21.60 -16.54 -28.86
N LEU A 477 -20.64 -17.11 -29.58
CA LEU A 477 -20.92 -17.97 -30.74
C LEU A 477 -21.79 -19.18 -30.39
N LEU A 478 -21.53 -19.85 -29.27
CA LEU A 478 -22.35 -20.97 -28.79
C LEU A 478 -23.78 -20.54 -28.40
N ALA A 479 -23.92 -19.35 -27.80
CA ALA A 479 -25.25 -18.80 -27.46
C ALA A 479 -26.05 -18.39 -28.73
N GLU A 480 -25.37 -17.88 -29.76
CA GLU A 480 -25.97 -17.52 -31.05
C GLU A 480 -26.41 -18.79 -31.83
N SER A 481 -25.56 -19.83 -31.87
CA SER A 481 -25.92 -21.10 -32.50
C SER A 481 -27.11 -21.79 -31.82
N ALA A 482 -27.14 -21.83 -30.48
CA ALA A 482 -28.26 -22.39 -29.72
C ALA A 482 -29.59 -21.64 -29.97
N ARG A 483 -29.52 -20.30 -30.15
CA ARG A 483 -30.69 -19.49 -30.52
C ARG A 483 -31.15 -19.70 -31.96
N ALA A 484 -30.25 -20.04 -32.86
CA ALA A 484 -30.55 -20.36 -34.27
C ALA A 484 -31.24 -21.74 -34.42
N GLU A 485 -30.84 -22.72 -33.56
CA GLU A 485 -31.46 -24.04 -33.55
C GLU A 485 -32.86 -24.07 -32.88
N THR A 486 -33.21 -23.06 -32.11
CA THR A 486 -34.53 -22.93 -31.44
C THR A 486 -35.55 -22.10 -32.24
N LYS A 487 -35.16 -21.55 -33.39
CA LYS A 487 -36.03 -20.91 -34.38
C LYS A 487 -36.27 -21.81 -35.58
#